data_2625e114ee748e00aa41dad5e1e985ef
#
_entry.id   2625e114ee748e00aa41dad5e1e985ef
#
_cell.length_a   1.000
_cell.length_b   1.000
_cell.length_c   1.000
_cell.angle_alpha   90.00
_cell.angle_beta   90.00
_cell.angle_gamma   90.00
#
_symmetry.space_group_name_H-M   'P 1'
#
loop_
_entity.id
_entity.type
_entity.pdbx_description
1 polymer ?
#
loop_
_entity_poly.entity_id
_entity_poly.type
_entity_poly.pdbx_seq_one_letter_code
_entity_poly.pdbx_strand_id
1 'polypeptide(L)'
;MVNSNSTGDLKRRSHKTLNPGTCSKVLVTSLLSLAPAVAGAGGTVYAPDPLDKIENTDTLNFIVGGQVRYDSNLFRLSGSESPEPFLGRSQKSDIIYTTNAGIRIDKPYSQQRFVVDAMVVDNRFKTYDFLDYTAFNYSAAWHYHVTPRISGILLAEQKQEQNSFAEFRETEKNVQTSNVRLFTVDGDIGGGFHALAGLLDVRARNSKQFEQIGDYQQDGFELGGKWVALSQNWISLLQRETDGEYRGRALDPVQQLDTGFDQSETEANVFWRLTGKSTIDGKLAYVKREHDHFDDRDYSGMTGRFLYRWEITGKTSLNVSLSRNIYSYQEDENSYYIAETFSIAPVWEYSPKTTFRARYDYSDRDYRGAIVAIPELRQDKLQIFQVAADWKATRNIIVTGILQRDKRTSNFEDFDYNANSASINAQFLF
;
A
#
# COMPACT_ATOMS: atom_id res chain seq x y z
N MET A 1 -37.15 63.52 -28.51
CA MET A 1 -37.97 63.21 -27.34
C MET A 1 -37.80 61.74 -27.00
N VAL A 2 -37.46 61.53 -25.75
CA VAL A 2 -37.56 60.31 -24.95
C VAL A 2 -36.50 59.24 -25.11
N ASN A 3 -35.73 59.19 -24.03
CA ASN A 3 -34.83 58.20 -23.46
C ASN A 3 -35.40 56.79 -23.37
N SER A 4 -34.52 55.80 -23.43
CA SER A 4 -34.41 54.84 -22.31
C SER A 4 -33.10 54.07 -22.38
N ASN A 5 -32.38 54.18 -21.26
CA ASN A 5 -31.25 53.36 -20.88
C ASN A 5 -31.65 51.90 -20.62
N SER A 6 -30.82 50.93 -21.03
CA SER A 6 -30.80 49.62 -20.39
C SER A 6 -29.38 49.18 -20.19
N THR A 7 -28.98 49.27 -18.95
CA THR A 7 -27.72 48.68 -18.40
C THR A 7 -27.78 47.17 -18.45
N GLY A 8 -26.90 46.57 -19.25
CA GLY A 8 -26.72 45.11 -19.27
C GLY A 8 -25.75 44.64 -18.17
N ASP A 9 -26.32 43.84 -17.32
CA ASP A 9 -25.63 43.14 -16.21
C ASP A 9 -24.59 42.15 -16.75
N LEU A 10 -23.31 42.47 -16.58
CA LEU A 10 -22.19 41.56 -16.80
C LEU A 10 -22.10 40.59 -15.61
N LYS A 11 -22.73 39.42 -15.75
CA LYS A 11 -22.48 38.27 -14.85
C LYS A 11 -21.01 37.91 -14.88
N ARG A 12 -20.29 38.20 -13.79
CA ARG A 12 -18.98 37.64 -13.46
C ARG A 12 -19.10 36.12 -13.42
N ARG A 13 -18.49 35.44 -14.38
CA ARG A 13 -18.21 34.00 -14.28
C ARG A 13 -17.12 33.83 -13.23
N SER A 14 -17.46 33.24 -12.10
CA SER A 14 -16.48 32.78 -11.12
C SER A 14 -15.64 31.68 -11.75
N HIS A 15 -14.35 31.94 -11.96
CA HIS A 15 -13.39 30.88 -12.20
C HIS A 15 -13.29 30.01 -10.94
N LYS A 16 -13.86 28.80 -10.99
CA LYS A 16 -13.51 27.76 -10.04
C LYS A 16 -12.03 27.44 -10.24
N THR A 17 -11.21 27.86 -9.33
CA THR A 17 -9.81 27.44 -9.21
C THR A 17 -9.80 25.92 -8.99
N LEU A 18 -9.30 25.20 -9.97
CA LEU A 18 -9.05 23.76 -9.89
C LEU A 18 -8.04 23.49 -8.75
N ASN A 19 -8.45 22.67 -7.81
CA ASN A 19 -7.68 22.30 -6.65
C ASN A 19 -6.44 21.48 -7.10
N PRO A 20 -5.19 21.93 -6.89
CA PRO A 20 -3.98 21.24 -7.34
C PRO A 20 -3.70 19.93 -6.58
N GLY A 21 -4.52 19.60 -5.57
CA GLY A 21 -4.31 18.45 -4.69
C GLY A 21 -4.53 17.06 -5.29
N THR A 22 -5.11 16.95 -6.50
CA THR A 22 -5.48 15.64 -7.05
C THR A 22 -4.34 14.96 -7.85
N CYS A 23 -3.38 15.71 -8.34
CA CYS A 23 -2.27 15.16 -9.14
C CYS A 23 -1.16 14.50 -8.30
N SER A 24 -0.95 14.98 -7.06
CA SER A 24 0.13 14.50 -6.20
C SER A 24 -0.14 13.14 -5.53
N LYS A 25 -1.40 12.77 -5.31
CA LYS A 25 -1.74 11.48 -4.66
C LYS A 25 -1.40 10.26 -5.52
N VAL A 26 -1.29 10.41 -6.83
CA VAL A 26 -1.04 9.29 -7.76
C VAL A 26 0.44 8.89 -7.81
N LEU A 27 1.37 9.85 -7.65
CA LEU A 27 2.81 9.55 -7.71
C LEU A 27 3.33 8.81 -6.47
N VAL A 28 2.80 9.13 -5.28
CA VAL A 28 3.20 8.46 -4.03
C VAL A 28 2.73 7.00 -3.98
N THR A 29 1.59 6.69 -4.61
CA THR A 29 1.05 5.31 -4.61
C THR A 29 1.82 4.37 -5.52
N SER A 30 2.51 4.86 -6.56
CA SER A 30 3.31 4.01 -7.46
C SER A 30 4.66 3.59 -6.86
N LEU A 31 5.20 4.38 -5.93
CA LEU A 31 6.50 4.14 -5.31
C LEU A 31 6.44 3.22 -4.08
N LEU A 32 5.29 3.15 -3.41
CA LEU A 32 5.04 2.18 -2.32
C LEU A 32 5.06 0.71 -2.76
N SER A 33 5.06 0.44 -4.08
CA SER A 33 5.23 -0.91 -4.64
C SER A 33 6.69 -1.38 -4.71
N LEU A 34 7.65 -0.56 -4.29
CA LEU A 34 9.10 -0.86 -4.32
C LEU A 34 9.64 -1.49 -3.04
N ALA A 35 8.94 -1.35 -1.91
CA ALA A 35 9.23 -2.27 -0.83
C ALA A 35 9.03 -3.67 -1.41
N PRO A 36 9.99 -4.63 -1.31
CA PRO A 36 9.62 -6.01 -1.43
C PRO A 36 8.49 -6.14 -0.43
N ALA A 37 7.29 -6.24 -0.96
CA ALA A 37 6.15 -6.38 -0.10
C ALA A 37 6.43 -7.69 0.63
N VAL A 38 6.88 -7.57 1.84
CA VAL A 38 6.54 -8.57 2.82
C VAL A 38 5.03 -8.57 2.73
N ALA A 39 4.52 -9.61 2.12
CA ALA A 39 3.13 -9.69 1.73
C ALA A 39 2.30 -9.68 3.00
N GLY A 40 2.07 -8.50 3.53
CA GLY A 40 0.98 -8.29 4.43
C GLY A 40 -0.28 -8.64 3.64
N ALA A 41 -0.82 -9.84 3.85
CA ALA A 41 -2.13 -10.19 3.35
C ALA A 41 -3.11 -9.16 3.90
N GLY A 42 -3.49 -8.22 3.08
CA GLY A 42 -4.31 -7.08 3.46
C GLY A 42 -3.76 -5.77 2.94
N GLY A 43 -3.15 -5.79 1.75
CA GLY A 43 -2.90 -4.56 1.03
C GLY A 43 -4.18 -3.76 0.92
N THR A 44 -4.36 -2.83 1.86
CA THR A 44 -5.41 -1.83 1.89
C THR A 44 -5.23 -0.82 0.77
N VAL A 45 -4.96 -1.31 -0.45
CA VAL A 45 -4.54 -0.47 -1.56
C VAL A 45 -5.60 0.52 -1.99
N TYR A 46 -6.89 0.34 -1.65
CA TYR A 46 -7.95 1.25 -2.11
C TYR A 46 -9.24 1.25 -1.27
N ALA A 47 -9.19 0.93 0.00
CA ALA A 47 -10.22 1.52 0.84
C ALA A 47 -9.78 2.99 1.07
N PRO A 48 -10.55 4.00 0.63
CA PRO A 48 -10.28 5.36 1.08
C PRO A 48 -10.22 5.33 2.61
N ASP A 49 -9.14 5.90 3.16
CA ASP A 49 -9.04 6.04 4.62
C ASP A 49 -10.38 6.66 5.09
N PRO A 50 -11.08 6.06 6.05
CA PRO A 50 -12.29 6.66 6.61
C PRO A 50 -12.06 8.12 7.03
N LEU A 51 -10.82 8.47 7.43
CA LEU A 51 -10.42 9.83 7.77
C LEU A 51 -10.40 10.77 6.57
N ASP A 52 -10.18 10.28 5.34
CA ASP A 52 -10.26 11.11 4.13
C ASP A 52 -11.68 11.65 3.88
N LYS A 53 -12.68 11.07 4.52
CA LYS A 53 -14.09 11.51 4.46
C LYS A 53 -14.47 12.53 5.54
N ILE A 54 -13.58 12.82 6.47
CA ILE A 54 -13.80 13.89 7.43
C ILE A 54 -13.41 15.19 6.74
N GLU A 55 -14.39 16.01 6.42
CA GLU A 55 -14.19 17.37 5.96
C GLU A 55 -13.66 18.20 7.14
N ASN A 56 -12.37 18.10 7.43
CA ASN A 56 -11.72 18.95 8.38
C ASN A 56 -10.86 19.97 7.64
N THR A 57 -11.13 21.23 7.88
CA THR A 57 -10.41 22.37 7.31
C THR A 57 -9.27 22.84 8.21
N ASP A 58 -9.11 22.21 9.38
CA ASP A 58 -8.09 22.61 10.34
C ASP A 58 -6.71 22.13 9.91
N THR A 59 -5.73 23.00 10.09
CA THR A 59 -4.33 22.70 9.76
C THR A 59 -3.75 21.61 10.67
N LEU A 60 -4.19 21.55 11.93
CA LEU A 60 -3.75 20.57 12.92
C LEU A 60 -4.95 19.80 13.43
N ASN A 61 -4.86 18.50 13.40
CA ASN A 61 -5.89 17.60 13.90
C ASN A 61 -5.26 16.58 14.84
N PHE A 62 -5.95 16.27 15.91
CA PHE A 62 -5.63 15.17 16.81
C PHE A 62 -6.52 13.99 16.49
N ILE A 63 -5.93 12.79 16.46
CA ILE A 63 -6.60 11.54 16.15
C ILE A 63 -6.47 10.63 17.38
N VAL A 64 -7.58 10.10 17.85
CA VAL A 64 -7.59 9.04 18.88
C VAL A 64 -8.54 7.97 18.40
N GLY A 65 -8.13 6.71 18.52
CA GLY A 65 -8.95 5.59 18.07
C GLY A 65 -8.75 4.33 18.89
N GLY A 66 -9.67 3.42 18.69
CA GLY A 66 -9.59 2.07 19.26
C GLY A 66 -10.31 1.06 18.39
N GLN A 67 -9.77 -0.15 18.31
CA GLN A 67 -10.31 -1.28 17.59
C GLN A 67 -10.33 -2.52 18.48
N VAL A 68 -11.38 -3.30 18.35
CA VAL A 68 -11.42 -4.69 18.83
C VAL A 68 -11.59 -5.58 17.61
N ARG A 69 -10.69 -6.55 17.44
CA ARG A 69 -10.72 -7.52 16.34
C ARG A 69 -10.65 -8.94 16.88
N TYR A 70 -11.60 -9.75 16.51
CA TYR A 70 -11.54 -11.20 16.65
C TYR A 70 -10.95 -11.80 15.37
N ASP A 71 -10.03 -12.77 15.52
CA ASP A 71 -9.46 -13.56 14.43
C ASP A 71 -9.55 -15.04 14.78
N SER A 72 -10.20 -15.84 13.95
CA SER A 72 -10.45 -17.26 14.22
C SER A 72 -9.23 -18.16 14.01
N ASN A 73 -8.20 -17.67 13.31
CA ASN A 73 -6.99 -18.43 13.01
C ASN A 73 -5.80 -17.46 12.88
N LEU A 74 -5.32 -16.96 14.04
CA LEU A 74 -4.30 -15.91 14.12
C LEU A 74 -3.03 -16.26 13.34
N PHE A 75 -2.54 -17.49 13.52
CA PHE A 75 -1.29 -17.97 12.92
C PHE A 75 -1.46 -18.54 11.50
N ARG A 76 -2.68 -18.51 10.95
CA ARG A 76 -2.96 -19.04 9.59
C ARG A 76 -2.56 -20.50 9.41
N LEU A 77 -2.77 -21.30 10.45
CA LEU A 77 -2.49 -22.73 10.47
C LEU A 77 -3.49 -23.51 9.62
N SER A 78 -3.04 -24.64 9.07
CA SER A 78 -3.91 -25.53 8.30
C SER A 78 -5.03 -26.14 9.17
N GLY A 79 -6.02 -26.75 8.55
CA GLY A 79 -7.14 -27.38 9.26
C GLY A 79 -6.70 -28.50 10.20
N SER A 80 -5.71 -29.28 9.79
CA SER A 80 -5.13 -30.42 10.52
C SER A 80 -4.11 -30.02 11.60
N GLU A 81 -3.51 -28.84 11.50
CA GLU A 81 -2.44 -28.38 12.37
C GLU A 81 -2.98 -27.80 13.69
N SER A 82 -2.35 -28.12 14.80
CA SER A 82 -2.63 -27.54 16.13
C SER A 82 -1.49 -26.64 16.58
N PRO A 83 -1.75 -25.47 17.18
CA PRO A 83 -0.71 -24.64 17.77
C PRO A 83 -0.16 -25.20 19.09
N GLU A 84 -0.79 -26.23 19.69
CA GLU A 84 -0.47 -26.75 21.00
C GLU A 84 0.98 -27.23 21.17
N PRO A 85 1.59 -27.95 20.18
CA PRO A 85 2.98 -28.39 20.31
C PRO A 85 4.00 -27.25 20.39
N PHE A 86 3.68 -26.09 19.79
CA PHE A 86 4.59 -24.93 19.69
C PHE A 86 4.28 -23.87 20.76
N LEU A 87 3.00 -23.68 21.11
CA LEU A 87 2.53 -22.59 21.94
C LEU A 87 1.91 -23.05 23.27
N GLY A 88 1.84 -24.37 23.51
CA GLY A 88 1.24 -24.93 24.71
C GLY A 88 -0.27 -24.70 24.85
N ARG A 89 -0.93 -24.32 23.74
CA ARG A 89 -2.37 -24.01 23.69
C ARG A 89 -2.96 -24.50 22.36
N SER A 90 -4.12 -25.15 22.41
CA SER A 90 -4.82 -25.65 21.19
C SER A 90 -5.67 -24.60 20.48
N GLN A 91 -5.88 -23.43 21.10
CA GLN A 91 -6.72 -22.36 20.54
C GLN A 91 -6.00 -21.67 19.38
N LYS A 92 -6.63 -21.61 18.18
CA LYS A 92 -6.12 -20.87 17.00
C LYS A 92 -6.56 -19.41 16.97
N SER A 93 -7.63 -19.08 17.69
CA SER A 93 -8.26 -17.75 17.65
C SER A 93 -7.69 -16.81 18.71
N ASP A 94 -7.75 -15.51 18.43
CA ASP A 94 -7.45 -14.47 19.42
C ASP A 94 -8.37 -13.25 19.27
N ILE A 95 -8.37 -12.40 20.31
CA ILE A 95 -8.97 -11.07 20.29
C ILE A 95 -7.84 -10.06 20.46
N ILE A 96 -7.74 -9.15 19.47
CA ILE A 96 -6.72 -8.11 19.44
C ILE A 96 -7.39 -6.77 19.77
N TYR A 97 -6.85 -6.09 20.76
CA TYR A 97 -7.19 -4.71 21.12
C TYR A 97 -6.13 -3.79 20.58
N THR A 98 -6.54 -2.86 19.73
CA THR A 98 -5.65 -1.83 19.18
C THR A 98 -6.11 -0.48 19.66
N THR A 99 -5.21 0.30 20.26
CA THR A 99 -5.44 1.71 20.58
C THR A 99 -4.45 2.57 19.84
N ASN A 100 -4.90 3.73 19.37
CA ASN A 100 -4.03 4.65 18.66
C ASN A 100 -4.27 6.10 19.08
N ALA A 101 -3.21 6.88 19.03
CA ALA A 101 -3.25 8.33 19.22
C ALA A 101 -2.22 8.99 18.31
N GLY A 102 -2.60 10.09 17.69
CA GLY A 102 -1.71 10.75 16.73
C GLY A 102 -2.13 12.17 16.39
N ILE A 103 -1.36 12.74 15.49
CA ILE A 103 -1.57 14.08 14.95
C ILE A 103 -1.54 14.01 13.43
N ARG A 104 -2.36 14.84 12.80
CA ARG A 104 -2.32 15.13 11.36
C ARG A 104 -2.19 16.62 11.15
N ILE A 105 -1.20 17.01 10.35
CA ILE A 105 -0.99 18.39 9.91
C ILE A 105 -1.13 18.41 8.40
N ASP A 106 -1.99 19.28 7.87
CA ASP A 106 -2.11 19.54 6.43
C ASP A 106 -2.13 21.05 6.22
N LYS A 107 -0.96 21.60 5.88
CA LYS A 107 -0.79 23.05 5.76
C LYS A 107 -0.37 23.43 4.36
N PRO A 108 -1.27 23.99 3.55
CA PRO A 108 -0.89 24.72 2.35
C PRO A 108 -0.27 26.07 2.72
N TYR A 109 0.84 26.41 2.07
CA TYR A 109 1.48 27.71 2.18
C TYR A 109 1.93 28.18 0.79
N SER A 110 1.20 29.13 0.21
CA SER A 110 1.38 29.55 -1.18
C SER A 110 1.27 28.36 -2.14
N GLN A 111 2.33 28.05 -2.88
CA GLN A 111 2.43 26.89 -3.78
C GLN A 111 3.03 25.65 -3.09
N GLN A 112 3.34 25.75 -1.80
CA GLN A 112 3.88 24.66 -0.98
C GLN A 112 2.75 23.97 -0.23
N ARG A 113 2.90 22.68 0.08
CA ARG A 113 2.00 21.95 0.98
C ARG A 113 2.80 21.01 1.85
N PHE A 114 2.60 21.10 3.15
CA PHE A 114 3.19 20.22 4.14
C PHE A 114 2.11 19.30 4.69
N VAL A 115 2.34 18.00 4.58
CA VAL A 115 1.44 16.98 5.15
C VAL A 115 2.25 16.13 6.10
N VAL A 116 1.84 16.04 7.34
CA VAL A 116 2.50 15.22 8.36
C VAL A 116 1.44 14.43 9.11
N ASP A 117 1.61 13.13 9.15
CA ASP A 117 0.86 12.21 10.00
C ASP A 117 1.85 11.53 10.95
N ALA A 118 1.56 11.51 12.24
CA ALA A 118 2.35 10.77 13.23
C ALA A 118 1.40 10.08 14.21
N MET A 119 1.62 8.79 14.46
CA MET A 119 0.70 7.95 15.23
C MET A 119 1.44 6.93 16.06
N VAL A 120 1.08 6.81 17.32
CA VAL A 120 1.43 5.69 18.19
C VAL A 120 0.27 4.70 18.15
N VAL A 121 0.58 3.42 17.95
CA VAL A 121 -0.40 2.33 17.87
C VAL A 121 0.03 1.23 18.82
N ASP A 122 -0.81 0.92 19.79
CA ASP A 122 -0.57 -0.13 20.78
C ASP A 122 -1.49 -1.34 20.49
N ASN A 123 -0.89 -2.51 20.28
CA ASN A 123 -1.59 -3.75 19.98
C ASN A 123 -1.44 -4.74 21.13
N ARG A 124 -2.55 -5.22 21.66
CA ARG A 124 -2.63 -6.18 22.77
C ARG A 124 -3.42 -7.40 22.36
N PHE A 125 -2.81 -8.56 22.52
CA PHE A 125 -3.37 -9.87 22.22
C PHE A 125 -3.88 -10.51 23.49
N LYS A 126 -5.14 -10.93 23.51
CA LYS A 126 -5.78 -11.48 24.71
C LYS A 126 -5.20 -12.85 25.12
N THR A 127 -4.94 -13.71 24.14
CA THR A 127 -4.49 -15.09 24.34
C THR A 127 -2.98 -15.21 24.19
N TYR A 128 -2.41 -14.56 23.19
CA TYR A 128 -1.00 -14.62 22.80
C TYR A 128 -0.31 -13.30 23.11
N ASP A 129 -0.24 -12.96 24.40
CA ASP A 129 0.29 -11.69 24.92
C ASP A 129 1.78 -11.45 24.58
N PHE A 130 2.54 -12.51 24.29
CA PHE A 130 3.92 -12.37 23.79
C PHE A 130 4.01 -11.65 22.44
N LEU A 131 2.89 -11.57 21.69
CA LEU A 131 2.81 -10.81 20.44
C LEU A 131 2.54 -9.31 20.65
N ASP A 132 2.30 -8.88 21.89
CA ASP A 132 2.04 -7.48 22.21
C ASP A 132 3.16 -6.57 21.72
N TYR A 133 2.79 -5.46 21.07
CA TYR A 133 3.76 -4.46 20.63
C TYR A 133 3.13 -3.08 20.50
N THR A 134 4.00 -2.07 20.61
CA THR A 134 3.66 -0.69 20.34
C THR A 134 4.45 -0.23 19.12
N ALA A 135 3.75 0.35 18.13
CA ALA A 135 4.32 0.87 16.90
C ALA A 135 4.29 2.40 16.89
N PHE A 136 5.31 3.00 16.28
CA PHE A 136 5.35 4.42 15.96
C PHE A 136 5.39 4.58 14.45
N ASN A 137 4.30 5.08 13.86
CA ASN A 137 4.14 5.29 12.43
C ASN A 137 4.13 6.78 12.13
N TYR A 138 4.86 7.20 11.09
CA TYR A 138 4.77 8.56 10.59
C TYR A 138 4.91 8.62 9.09
N SER A 139 4.33 9.66 8.50
CA SER A 139 4.53 10.07 7.11
C SER A 139 4.65 11.60 7.09
N ALA A 140 5.72 12.12 6.51
CA ALA A 140 5.96 13.54 6.35
C ALA A 140 6.26 13.84 4.88
N ALA A 141 5.39 14.60 4.23
CA ALA A 141 5.50 14.96 2.84
C ALA A 141 5.54 16.48 2.67
N TRP A 142 6.52 16.98 1.95
CA TRP A 142 6.58 18.34 1.47
C TRP A 142 6.38 18.33 -0.06
N HIS A 143 5.21 18.79 -0.50
CA HIS A 143 4.95 19.07 -1.92
C HIS A 143 5.46 20.46 -2.21
N TYR A 144 6.55 20.55 -2.95
CA TYR A 144 7.20 21.82 -3.21
C TYR A 144 6.99 22.26 -4.68
N HIS A 145 6.93 23.59 -4.85
CA HIS A 145 7.03 24.27 -6.13
C HIS A 145 8.10 25.35 -6.00
N VAL A 146 9.25 25.15 -6.63
CA VAL A 146 10.33 26.14 -6.63
C VAL A 146 10.01 27.26 -7.62
N THR A 147 9.40 26.88 -8.75
CA THR A 147 8.86 27.78 -9.77
C THR A 147 7.54 27.21 -10.28
N PRO A 148 6.74 27.95 -11.08
CA PRO A 148 5.55 27.38 -11.73
C PRO A 148 5.81 26.17 -12.62
N ARG A 149 7.07 25.95 -13.01
CA ARG A 149 7.49 24.83 -13.88
C ARG A 149 8.27 23.73 -13.17
N ILE A 150 8.71 23.95 -11.94
CA ILE A 150 9.52 22.98 -11.19
C ILE A 150 8.82 22.67 -9.89
N SER A 151 8.38 21.43 -9.74
CA SER A 151 7.71 20.92 -8.56
C SER A 151 8.27 19.55 -8.19
N GLY A 152 7.88 19.04 -7.03
CA GLY A 152 8.25 17.70 -6.61
C GLY A 152 7.77 17.40 -5.20
N ILE A 153 8.26 16.28 -4.68
CA ILE A 153 7.91 15.80 -3.35
C ILE A 153 9.19 15.42 -2.62
N LEU A 154 9.29 15.82 -1.36
CA LEU A 154 10.17 15.22 -0.38
C LEU A 154 9.32 14.44 0.61
N LEU A 155 9.50 13.11 0.68
CA LEU A 155 8.75 12.22 1.55
C LEU A 155 9.69 11.49 2.50
N ALA A 156 9.28 11.37 3.75
CA ALA A 156 9.85 10.44 4.71
C ALA A 156 8.71 9.71 5.42
N GLU A 157 8.75 8.38 5.38
CA GLU A 157 7.73 7.53 5.97
C GLU A 157 8.35 6.42 6.81
N GLN A 158 7.74 6.10 7.94
CA GLN A 158 8.02 4.92 8.74
C GLN A 158 6.73 4.19 9.05
N LYS A 159 6.73 2.88 8.85
CA LYS A 159 5.66 1.98 9.24
C LYS A 159 6.21 0.82 10.05
N GLN A 160 5.57 0.55 11.17
CA GLN A 160 5.86 -0.61 12.01
C GLN A 160 4.62 -1.48 12.10
N GLU A 161 4.75 -2.75 11.76
CA GLU A 161 3.65 -3.72 11.82
C GLU A 161 4.15 -5.13 12.07
N GLN A 162 3.32 -5.95 12.70
CA GLN A 162 3.54 -7.40 12.81
C GLN A 162 3.48 -8.01 11.42
N ASN A 163 4.51 -8.76 11.03
CA ASN A 163 4.51 -9.55 9.81
C ASN A 163 3.38 -10.58 9.81
N SER A 164 2.80 -10.80 8.64
CA SER A 164 1.68 -11.73 8.50
C SER A 164 2.14 -13.18 8.69
N PHE A 165 1.48 -13.90 9.58
CA PHE A 165 1.69 -15.33 9.75
C PHE A 165 1.28 -16.17 8.52
N ALA A 166 0.59 -15.57 7.54
CA ALA A 166 0.32 -16.22 6.27
C ALA A 166 1.59 -16.38 5.42
N GLU A 167 2.54 -15.48 5.56
CA GLU A 167 3.80 -15.47 4.81
C GLU A 167 4.95 -16.05 5.65
N PHE A 168 5.04 -15.64 6.90
CA PHE A 168 6.00 -16.13 7.87
C PHE A 168 5.30 -17.12 8.81
N ARG A 169 5.47 -18.41 8.57
CA ARG A 169 4.76 -19.48 9.31
C ARG A 169 5.32 -19.74 10.71
N GLU A 170 6.17 -18.86 11.18
CA GLU A 170 6.68 -18.95 12.55
C GLU A 170 5.66 -18.40 13.54
N THR A 171 5.61 -19.00 14.72
CA THR A 171 4.70 -18.61 15.80
C THR A 171 5.26 -17.49 16.66
N GLU A 172 6.40 -16.92 16.29
CA GLU A 172 7.08 -15.87 17.03
C GLU A 172 6.67 -14.45 16.59
N LYS A 173 6.90 -13.49 17.48
CA LYS A 173 6.67 -12.08 17.18
C LYS A 173 7.73 -11.55 16.20
N ASN A 174 7.31 -11.09 15.04
CA ASN A 174 8.17 -10.41 14.08
C ASN A 174 7.57 -9.06 13.68
N VAL A 175 7.96 -8.00 14.36
CA VAL A 175 7.57 -6.63 14.01
C VAL A 175 8.57 -6.07 13.01
N GLN A 176 8.11 -5.75 11.81
CA GLN A 176 8.90 -5.11 10.78
C GLN A 176 8.75 -3.59 10.85
N THR A 177 9.88 -2.89 10.78
CA THR A 177 9.96 -1.44 10.59
C THR A 177 10.39 -1.16 9.16
N SER A 178 9.49 -0.61 8.36
CA SER A 178 9.76 -0.15 7.00
C SER A 178 9.96 1.37 7.01
N ASN A 179 11.03 1.85 6.39
CA ASN A 179 11.31 3.26 6.18
C ASN A 179 11.45 3.53 4.70
N VAL A 180 10.78 4.58 4.22
CA VAL A 180 10.87 5.05 2.84
C VAL A 180 11.24 6.51 2.84
N ARG A 181 12.25 6.89 2.07
CA ARG A 181 12.61 8.28 1.80
C ARG A 181 12.63 8.48 0.29
N LEU A 182 12.00 9.55 -0.13
CA LEU A 182 11.83 9.84 -1.54
C LEU A 182 12.04 11.33 -1.77
N PHE A 183 12.80 11.65 -2.79
CA PHE A 183 12.91 12.98 -3.36
C PHE A 183 12.61 12.90 -4.84
N THR A 184 11.66 13.68 -5.36
CA THR A 184 11.32 13.72 -6.78
C THR A 184 11.32 15.13 -7.30
N VAL A 185 11.65 15.29 -8.58
CA VAL A 185 11.58 16.53 -9.34
C VAL A 185 10.74 16.29 -10.59
N ASP A 186 9.81 17.18 -10.86
CA ASP A 186 8.99 17.26 -12.05
C ASP A 186 9.20 18.64 -12.69
N GLY A 187 9.86 18.68 -13.84
CA GLY A 187 10.17 19.90 -14.57
C GLY A 187 9.36 20.00 -15.86
N ASP A 188 8.43 20.96 -15.94
CA ASP A 188 7.69 21.28 -17.18
C ASP A 188 8.63 21.95 -18.19
N ILE A 189 8.91 21.24 -19.28
CA ILE A 189 9.77 21.70 -20.40
C ILE A 189 8.95 22.31 -21.55
N GLY A 190 7.63 22.40 -21.40
CA GLY A 190 6.71 22.99 -22.38
C GLY A 190 6.00 21.97 -23.26
N GLY A 191 4.90 22.39 -23.87
CA GLY A 191 4.10 21.52 -24.75
C GLY A 191 3.42 20.33 -24.05
N GLY A 192 3.30 20.38 -22.71
CA GLY A 192 2.82 19.28 -21.89
C GLY A 192 3.89 18.22 -21.57
N PHE A 193 5.13 18.41 -22.02
CA PHE A 193 6.23 17.50 -21.70
C PHE A 193 6.91 17.90 -20.39
N HIS A 194 7.28 16.90 -19.60
CA HIS A 194 7.96 17.04 -18.33
C HIS A 194 9.17 16.12 -18.28
N ALA A 195 10.25 16.59 -17.68
CA ALA A 195 11.38 15.78 -17.27
C ALA A 195 11.20 15.36 -15.81
N LEU A 196 11.43 14.09 -15.51
CA LEU A 196 11.30 13.51 -14.19
C LEU A 196 12.65 13.03 -13.68
N ALA A 197 12.93 13.28 -12.41
CA ALA A 197 14.07 12.71 -11.70
C ALA A 197 13.70 12.40 -10.25
N GLY A 198 14.34 11.41 -9.65
CA GLY A 198 14.09 11.05 -8.27
C GLY A 198 15.27 10.33 -7.61
N LEU A 199 15.28 10.38 -6.29
CA LEU A 199 16.15 9.60 -5.41
C LEU A 199 15.29 8.82 -4.44
N LEU A 200 15.69 7.60 -4.12
CA LEU A 200 14.96 6.65 -3.32
C LEU A 200 15.88 6.01 -2.28
N ASP A 201 15.43 5.89 -1.04
CA ASP A 201 16.03 5.05 0.01
C ASP A 201 14.90 4.27 0.68
N VAL A 202 15.01 2.94 0.69
CA VAL A 202 14.05 2.03 1.34
C VAL A 202 14.80 1.13 2.30
N ARG A 203 14.28 0.96 3.50
CA ARG A 203 14.86 0.08 4.52
C ARG A 203 13.77 -0.74 5.17
N ALA A 204 14.00 -2.02 5.31
CA ALA A 204 13.20 -2.91 6.13
C ALA A 204 14.06 -3.51 7.25
N ARG A 205 13.54 -3.50 8.46
CA ARG A 205 14.17 -4.11 9.63
C ARG A 205 13.13 -4.93 10.39
N ASN A 206 13.48 -6.14 10.69
CA ASN A 206 12.64 -7.08 11.42
C ASN A 206 13.04 -7.15 12.89
N SER A 207 12.27 -7.86 13.70
CA SER A 207 12.69 -8.25 15.04
C SER A 207 14.00 -9.03 14.97
N LYS A 208 14.85 -8.91 15.99
CA LYS A 208 16.24 -9.36 16.00
C LYS A 208 16.46 -10.82 15.52
N GLN A 209 15.58 -11.72 15.88
CA GLN A 209 15.64 -13.13 15.47
C GLN A 209 15.42 -13.36 13.96
N PHE A 210 14.89 -12.37 13.25
CA PHE A 210 14.60 -12.44 11.81
C PHE A 210 15.47 -11.51 10.95
N GLU A 211 16.50 -10.87 11.54
CA GLU A 211 17.38 -9.92 10.82
C GLU A 211 18.03 -10.56 9.60
N GLN A 212 18.50 -11.79 9.72
CA GLN A 212 19.19 -12.49 8.63
C GLN A 212 18.29 -12.83 7.45
N ILE A 213 17.00 -12.95 7.69
CA ILE A 213 16.05 -13.40 6.66
C ILE A 213 15.42 -12.20 5.93
N GLY A 214 15.13 -11.13 6.65
CA GLY A 214 14.25 -10.09 6.14
C GLY A 214 14.77 -8.65 6.17
N ASP A 215 15.96 -8.39 6.75
CA ASP A 215 16.51 -7.03 6.80
C ASP A 215 17.20 -6.68 5.49
N TYR A 216 16.80 -5.56 4.89
CA TYR A 216 17.47 -5.03 3.71
C TYR A 216 17.44 -3.50 3.69
N GLN A 217 18.35 -2.93 2.93
CA GLN A 217 18.38 -1.54 2.52
C GLN A 217 18.50 -1.50 1.00
N GLN A 218 17.82 -0.57 0.38
CA GLN A 218 17.87 -0.35 -1.07
C GLN A 218 17.85 1.16 -1.33
N ASP A 219 18.83 1.65 -2.07
CA ASP A 219 18.87 3.04 -2.53
C ASP A 219 19.12 3.11 -4.02
N GLY A 220 18.69 4.21 -4.61
CA GLY A 220 18.81 4.38 -6.04
C GLY A 220 18.23 5.67 -6.56
N PHE A 221 18.21 5.75 -7.89
CA PHE A 221 17.70 6.92 -8.60
C PHE A 221 16.72 6.51 -9.70
N GLU A 222 15.92 7.47 -10.12
CA GLU A 222 15.03 7.32 -11.27
C GLU A 222 15.13 8.54 -12.18
N LEU A 223 15.03 8.31 -13.48
CA LEU A 223 15.00 9.34 -14.52
C LEU A 223 13.90 9.00 -15.52
N GLY A 224 13.27 10.03 -16.10
CA GLY A 224 12.26 9.76 -17.10
C GLY A 224 11.59 10.99 -17.68
N GLY A 225 10.51 10.74 -18.39
CA GLY A 225 9.69 11.76 -19.00
C GLY A 225 8.20 11.50 -18.80
N LYS A 226 7.42 12.56 -18.79
CA LYS A 226 5.97 12.52 -18.71
C LYS A 226 5.37 13.48 -19.73
N TRP A 227 4.31 13.05 -20.35
CA TRP A 227 3.48 13.93 -21.17
C TRP A 227 2.11 14.09 -20.54
N VAL A 228 1.67 15.34 -20.42
CA VAL A 228 0.38 15.73 -19.83
C VAL A 228 -0.46 16.42 -20.89
N ALA A 229 -1.61 15.85 -21.21
CA ALA A 229 -2.58 16.45 -22.13
C ALA A 229 -3.32 17.63 -21.48
N LEU A 230 -3.94 18.49 -22.30
CA LEU A 230 -4.81 19.57 -21.81
C LEU A 230 -5.98 19.09 -20.94
N SER A 231 -6.42 17.85 -21.14
CA SER A 231 -7.42 17.16 -20.32
C SER A 231 -6.92 16.69 -18.95
N GLN A 232 -5.64 16.93 -18.62
CA GLN A 232 -4.96 16.39 -17.42
C GLN A 232 -4.80 14.86 -17.44
N ASN A 233 -4.97 14.22 -18.59
CA ASN A 233 -4.55 12.85 -18.81
C ASN A 233 -3.04 12.85 -19.02
N TRP A 234 -2.35 11.81 -18.55
CA TRP A 234 -0.90 11.75 -18.69
C TRP A 234 -0.39 10.32 -18.86
N ILE A 235 0.77 10.24 -19.48
CA ILE A 235 1.60 9.03 -19.56
C ILE A 235 3.02 9.39 -19.16
N SER A 236 3.74 8.46 -18.54
CA SER A 236 5.17 8.61 -18.21
C SER A 236 5.95 7.36 -18.52
N LEU A 237 7.24 7.53 -18.77
CA LEU A 237 8.22 6.47 -18.87
C LEU A 237 9.36 6.81 -17.92
N LEU A 238 9.75 5.85 -17.07
CA LEU A 238 10.78 5.98 -16.05
C LEU A 238 11.75 4.82 -16.17
N GLN A 239 13.03 5.11 -15.99
CA GLN A 239 14.07 4.13 -15.72
C GLN A 239 14.54 4.33 -14.28
N ARG A 240 14.57 3.24 -13.51
CA ARG A 240 15.02 3.23 -12.13
C ARG A 240 16.14 2.22 -11.97
N GLU A 241 17.20 2.64 -11.28
CA GLU A 241 18.35 1.81 -10.91
C GLU A 241 18.51 1.86 -9.40
N THR A 242 18.62 0.70 -8.79
CA THR A 242 18.73 0.57 -7.33
C THR A 242 19.77 -0.48 -6.98
N ASP A 243 20.58 -0.18 -5.97
CA ASP A 243 21.49 -1.07 -5.28
C ASP A 243 20.85 -1.51 -3.96
N GLY A 244 20.92 -2.79 -3.63
CA GLY A 244 20.29 -3.40 -2.47
C GLY A 244 21.25 -4.24 -1.64
N GLU A 245 21.24 -4.05 -0.32
CA GLU A 245 22.05 -4.80 0.63
C GLU A 245 21.15 -5.51 1.66
N TYR A 246 21.37 -6.80 1.87
CA TYR A 246 20.73 -7.56 2.94
C TYR A 246 21.51 -7.36 4.25
N ARG A 247 20.93 -6.60 5.15
CA ARG A 247 21.57 -6.21 6.42
C ARG A 247 21.55 -7.33 7.44
N GLY A 248 22.70 -7.55 8.11
CA GLY A 248 22.83 -8.59 9.15
C GLY A 248 22.93 -10.02 8.61
N ARG A 249 22.91 -10.21 7.29
CA ARG A 249 23.06 -11.51 6.63
C ARG A 249 24.53 -11.79 6.32
N ALA A 250 24.96 -13.00 6.67
CA ALA A 250 26.23 -13.54 6.17
C ALA A 250 26.00 -14.24 4.83
N LEU A 251 27.01 -14.19 3.95
CA LEU A 251 27.00 -14.98 2.72
C LEU A 251 26.97 -16.47 3.07
N ASP A 252 25.97 -17.19 2.58
CA ASP A 252 25.83 -18.64 2.78
C ASP A 252 25.81 -19.36 1.43
N PRO A 253 26.94 -20.01 1.03
CA PRO A 253 27.01 -20.74 -0.23
C PRO A 253 26.16 -22.03 -0.25
N VAL A 254 25.74 -22.56 0.91
CA VAL A 254 24.96 -23.78 0.98
C VAL A 254 23.48 -23.49 0.70
N GLN A 255 22.95 -22.46 1.36
CA GLN A 255 21.58 -21.98 1.15
C GLN A 255 21.49 -20.91 0.05
N GLN A 256 22.62 -20.57 -0.58
CA GLN A 256 22.74 -19.49 -1.58
C GLN A 256 22.10 -18.18 -1.09
N LEU A 257 22.31 -17.83 0.19
CA LEU A 257 21.85 -16.56 0.75
C LEU A 257 22.87 -15.47 0.43
N ASP A 258 22.46 -14.51 -0.40
CA ASP A 258 23.32 -13.41 -0.86
C ASP A 258 23.30 -12.22 0.10
N THR A 259 24.31 -11.37 -0.01
CA THR A 259 24.46 -10.15 0.80
C THR A 259 24.00 -8.89 0.08
N GLY A 260 23.85 -8.94 -1.25
CA GLY A 260 23.42 -7.78 -2.02
C GLY A 260 22.80 -8.14 -3.37
N PHE A 261 22.27 -7.12 -4.06
CA PHE A 261 21.68 -7.23 -5.38
C PHE A 261 21.58 -5.88 -6.08
N ASP A 262 21.68 -5.87 -7.39
CA ASP A 262 21.31 -4.78 -8.26
C ASP A 262 19.92 -4.99 -8.85
N GLN A 263 19.13 -3.91 -8.96
CA GLN A 263 17.83 -3.99 -9.62
C GLN A 263 17.61 -2.83 -10.58
N SER A 264 17.26 -3.17 -11.82
CA SER A 264 16.81 -2.22 -12.83
C SER A 264 15.31 -2.38 -13.09
N GLU A 265 14.62 -1.26 -13.31
CA GLU A 265 13.19 -1.25 -13.61
C GLU A 265 12.89 -0.19 -14.69
N THR A 266 12.34 -0.64 -15.83
CA THR A 266 11.79 0.25 -16.86
C THR A 266 10.27 0.27 -16.69
N GLU A 267 9.71 1.42 -16.35
CA GLU A 267 8.32 1.61 -15.93
C GLU A 267 7.57 2.57 -16.83
N ALA A 268 6.40 2.16 -17.33
CA ALA A 268 5.44 3.01 -18.02
C ALA A 268 4.19 3.19 -17.15
N ASN A 269 3.77 4.44 -16.96
CA ASN A 269 2.56 4.77 -16.21
C ASN A 269 1.57 5.52 -17.09
N VAL A 270 0.30 5.33 -16.81
CA VAL A 270 -0.80 6.04 -17.47
C VAL A 270 -1.88 6.42 -16.47
N PHE A 271 -2.34 7.65 -16.54
CA PHE A 271 -3.57 8.10 -15.92
C PHE A 271 -4.48 8.68 -16.96
N TRP A 272 -5.70 8.12 -17.07
CA TRP A 272 -6.62 8.53 -18.12
C TRP A 272 -8.06 8.63 -17.62
N ARG A 273 -8.64 9.80 -17.79
CA ARG A 273 -10.08 10.01 -17.60
C ARG A 273 -10.78 9.64 -18.89
N LEU A 274 -11.41 8.46 -18.91
CA LEU A 274 -12.17 8.00 -20.07
C LEU A 274 -13.44 8.81 -20.26
N THR A 275 -14.12 9.10 -19.16
CA THR A 275 -15.34 9.88 -19.11
C THR A 275 -15.35 10.77 -17.86
N GLY A 276 -16.38 11.59 -17.68
CA GLY A 276 -16.60 12.34 -16.42
C GLY A 276 -16.84 11.44 -15.21
N LYS A 277 -17.08 10.12 -15.41
CA LYS A 277 -17.40 9.14 -14.36
C LYS A 277 -16.43 7.98 -14.28
N SER A 278 -15.42 7.92 -15.13
CA SER A 278 -14.52 6.78 -15.15
C SER A 278 -13.08 7.17 -15.42
N THR A 279 -12.17 6.55 -14.67
CA THR A 279 -10.73 6.74 -14.79
C THR A 279 -10.01 5.42 -14.87
N ILE A 280 -8.90 5.41 -15.61
CA ILE A 280 -7.90 4.35 -15.60
C ILE A 280 -6.63 4.90 -14.96
N ASP A 281 -6.01 4.09 -14.10
CA ASP A 281 -4.66 4.26 -13.58
C ASP A 281 -3.90 2.96 -13.87
N GLY A 282 -2.82 3.04 -14.63
CA GLY A 282 -2.06 1.88 -15.09
C GLY A 282 -0.57 2.05 -14.87
N LYS A 283 0.07 0.97 -14.48
CA LYS A 283 1.52 0.79 -14.41
C LYS A 283 1.88 -0.50 -15.13
N LEU A 284 2.89 -0.47 -15.95
CA LEU A 284 3.53 -1.63 -16.55
C LEU A 284 5.04 -1.45 -16.42
N ALA A 285 5.74 -2.43 -15.87
CA ALA A 285 7.18 -2.35 -15.70
C ALA A 285 7.86 -3.68 -16.04
N TYR A 286 9.08 -3.60 -16.54
CA TYR A 286 10.00 -4.73 -16.65
C TYR A 286 11.05 -4.58 -15.55
N VAL A 287 11.12 -5.57 -14.68
CA VAL A 287 12.05 -5.64 -13.54
C VAL A 287 13.10 -6.68 -13.84
N LYS A 288 14.36 -6.36 -13.56
CA LYS A 288 15.48 -7.29 -13.54
C LYS A 288 16.22 -7.11 -12.23
N ARG A 289 16.42 -8.22 -11.48
CA ARG A 289 17.25 -8.24 -10.27
C ARG A 289 18.36 -9.26 -10.47
N GLU A 290 19.57 -8.85 -10.17
CA GLU A 290 20.80 -9.63 -10.21
C GLU A 290 21.43 -9.62 -8.81
N HIS A 291 21.76 -10.79 -8.28
CA HIS A 291 22.41 -10.94 -6.99
C HIS A 291 23.92 -10.92 -7.14
N ASP A 292 24.64 -10.48 -6.11
CA ASP A 292 26.08 -10.24 -6.20
C ASP A 292 26.91 -11.52 -6.38
N HIS A 293 26.42 -12.67 -5.86
CA HIS A 293 27.19 -13.91 -5.79
C HIS A 293 26.45 -15.13 -6.34
N PHE A 294 25.10 -15.14 -6.35
CA PHE A 294 24.31 -16.33 -6.70
C PHE A 294 23.29 -16.03 -7.80
N ASP A 295 23.71 -16.21 -9.06
CA ASP A 295 22.88 -15.99 -10.26
C ASP A 295 21.60 -16.87 -10.26
N ASP A 296 21.60 -18.02 -9.55
CA ASP A 296 20.42 -18.89 -9.41
C ASP A 296 19.26 -18.19 -8.65
N ARG A 297 19.56 -17.13 -7.91
CA ARG A 297 18.57 -16.29 -7.22
C ARG A 297 18.04 -15.15 -8.07
N ASP A 298 18.61 -14.92 -9.24
CA ASP A 298 18.24 -13.84 -10.14
C ASP A 298 16.84 -14.03 -10.70
N TYR A 299 16.18 -12.93 -10.96
CA TYR A 299 14.90 -12.96 -11.64
C TYR A 299 14.66 -11.72 -12.50
N SER A 300 13.88 -11.93 -13.54
CA SER A 300 13.38 -10.83 -14.36
C SER A 300 11.96 -11.11 -14.82
N GLY A 301 11.22 -10.05 -15.13
CA GLY A 301 9.88 -10.22 -15.65
C GLY A 301 9.04 -8.95 -15.65
N MET A 302 7.88 -9.09 -16.28
CA MET A 302 6.90 -8.02 -16.31
C MET A 302 6.12 -7.97 -15.00
N THR A 303 6.00 -6.77 -14.45
CA THR A 303 5.09 -6.43 -13.35
C THR A 303 4.11 -5.37 -13.82
N GLY A 304 3.00 -5.20 -13.12
CA GLY A 304 2.08 -4.16 -13.51
C GLY A 304 0.84 -4.09 -12.63
N ARG A 305 0.16 -2.99 -12.76
CA ARG A 305 -1.12 -2.74 -12.10
C ARG A 305 -2.03 -2.00 -13.06
N PHE A 306 -3.28 -2.42 -13.12
CA PHE A 306 -4.35 -1.72 -13.81
C PHE A 306 -5.48 -1.48 -12.81
N LEU A 307 -5.93 -0.24 -12.69
CA LEU A 307 -7.04 0.14 -11.84
C LEU A 307 -8.07 0.92 -12.66
N TYR A 308 -9.27 0.40 -12.69
CA TYR A 308 -10.44 1.07 -13.26
C TYR A 308 -11.37 1.54 -12.14
N ARG A 309 -11.65 2.84 -12.09
CA ARG A 309 -12.61 3.44 -11.18
C ARG A 309 -13.81 3.93 -11.96
N TRP A 310 -14.99 3.55 -11.51
CA TRP A 310 -16.25 3.92 -12.15
C TRP A 310 -17.27 4.43 -11.14
N GLU A 311 -17.70 5.69 -11.31
CA GLU A 311 -18.80 6.30 -10.59
C GLU A 311 -20.12 5.94 -11.30
N ILE A 312 -20.69 4.78 -10.97
CA ILE A 312 -21.90 4.25 -11.60
C ILE A 312 -23.06 5.24 -11.43
N THR A 313 -23.23 5.71 -10.19
CA THR A 313 -24.22 6.75 -9.83
C THR A 313 -23.55 7.78 -8.92
N GLY A 314 -24.28 8.84 -8.53
CA GLY A 314 -23.78 9.80 -7.52
C GLY A 314 -23.57 9.20 -6.12
N LYS A 315 -23.98 7.94 -5.88
CA LYS A 315 -23.87 7.25 -4.58
C LYS A 315 -23.17 5.90 -4.66
N THR A 316 -22.85 5.42 -5.86
CA THR A 316 -22.28 4.09 -6.04
C THR A 316 -21.07 4.19 -6.94
N SER A 317 -19.95 3.71 -6.47
CA SER A 317 -18.72 3.57 -7.24
C SER A 317 -18.21 2.13 -7.22
N LEU A 318 -17.45 1.78 -8.24
CA LEU A 318 -16.82 0.48 -8.40
C LEU A 318 -15.34 0.67 -8.72
N ASN A 319 -14.48 0.00 -7.97
CA ASN A 319 -13.08 -0.13 -8.28
C ASN A 319 -12.81 -1.56 -8.72
N VAL A 320 -12.13 -1.71 -9.86
CA VAL A 320 -11.65 -3.01 -10.36
C VAL A 320 -10.17 -2.89 -10.60
N SER A 321 -9.39 -3.81 -10.05
CA SER A 321 -7.95 -3.82 -10.30
C SER A 321 -7.43 -5.19 -10.68
N LEU A 322 -6.40 -5.17 -11.51
CA LEU A 322 -5.54 -6.29 -11.88
C LEU A 322 -4.12 -5.92 -11.51
N SER A 323 -3.38 -6.83 -10.91
CA SER A 323 -1.95 -6.63 -10.67
C SER A 323 -1.17 -7.91 -10.85
N ARG A 324 0.08 -7.76 -11.29
CA ARG A 324 1.10 -8.79 -11.35
C ARG A 324 2.36 -8.24 -10.71
N ASN A 325 2.84 -8.91 -9.67
CA ASN A 325 4.03 -8.51 -8.93
C ASN A 325 4.98 -9.69 -8.78
N ILE A 326 6.27 -9.39 -8.66
CA ILE A 326 7.31 -10.36 -8.34
C ILE A 326 7.79 -10.03 -6.93
N TYR A 327 7.82 -11.03 -6.05
CA TYR A 327 8.26 -10.89 -4.66
C TYR A 327 9.46 -11.79 -4.40
N SER A 328 10.52 -11.23 -3.85
CA SER A 328 11.65 -12.01 -3.36
C SER A 328 11.20 -12.86 -2.17
N TYR A 329 11.56 -14.16 -2.18
CA TYR A 329 11.16 -15.12 -1.16
C TYR A 329 12.28 -16.16 -1.02
N GLN A 330 13.33 -15.81 -0.27
CA GLN A 330 14.58 -16.56 -0.26
C GLN A 330 14.54 -17.72 0.75
N GLU A 331 13.97 -18.83 0.30
CA GLU A 331 14.04 -20.15 0.94
C GLU A 331 14.78 -21.15 0.03
N ASP A 332 15.11 -22.32 0.54
CA ASP A 332 15.83 -23.35 -0.22
C ASP A 332 15.03 -23.81 -1.45
N GLU A 333 13.73 -23.85 -1.33
CA GLU A 333 12.81 -24.33 -2.36
C GLU A 333 12.38 -23.24 -3.34
N ASN A 334 12.57 -21.95 -3.00
CA ASN A 334 12.05 -20.84 -3.80
C ASN A 334 12.90 -19.57 -3.64
N SER A 335 13.22 -18.91 -4.75
CA SER A 335 13.91 -17.61 -4.73
C SER A 335 12.94 -16.44 -4.78
N TYR A 336 11.81 -16.62 -5.46
CA TYR A 336 10.76 -15.60 -5.61
C TYR A 336 9.41 -16.24 -5.92
N TYR A 337 8.36 -15.46 -5.81
CA TYR A 337 7.06 -15.83 -6.35
C TYR A 337 6.45 -14.71 -7.18
N ILE A 338 5.62 -15.10 -8.14
CA ILE A 338 4.82 -14.19 -8.95
C ILE A 338 3.40 -14.24 -8.40
N ALA A 339 2.82 -13.08 -8.08
CA ALA A 339 1.44 -12.97 -7.64
C ALA A 339 0.62 -12.21 -8.69
N GLU A 340 -0.40 -12.87 -9.23
CA GLU A 340 -1.42 -12.27 -10.09
C GLU A 340 -2.70 -12.08 -9.29
N THR A 341 -3.14 -10.84 -9.15
CA THR A 341 -4.28 -10.52 -8.28
C THR A 341 -5.36 -9.76 -9.05
N PHE A 342 -6.58 -10.26 -8.97
CA PHE A 342 -7.81 -9.56 -9.35
C PHE A 342 -8.51 -9.04 -8.09
N SER A 343 -8.98 -7.80 -8.13
CA SER A 343 -9.76 -7.21 -7.04
C SER A 343 -10.98 -6.46 -7.58
N ILE A 344 -12.11 -6.62 -6.90
CA ILE A 344 -13.33 -5.87 -7.16
C ILE A 344 -13.87 -5.29 -5.85
N ALA A 345 -14.11 -3.98 -5.83
CA ALA A 345 -14.49 -3.26 -4.63
C ALA A 345 -15.60 -2.23 -4.90
N PRO A 346 -16.88 -2.62 -4.78
CA PRO A 346 -18.01 -1.69 -4.80
C PRO A 346 -18.08 -0.89 -3.50
N VAL A 347 -18.48 0.38 -3.65
CA VAL A 347 -18.75 1.32 -2.55
C VAL A 347 -20.13 1.92 -2.75
N TRP A 348 -20.96 1.88 -1.70
CA TRP A 348 -22.29 2.46 -1.72
C TRP A 348 -22.47 3.47 -0.59
N GLU A 349 -22.61 4.75 -0.96
CA GLU A 349 -22.94 5.85 -0.06
C GLU A 349 -24.45 5.86 0.19
N TYR A 350 -24.90 4.97 1.09
CA TYR A 350 -26.33 4.85 1.42
C TYR A 350 -26.92 6.18 1.89
N SER A 351 -26.21 6.88 2.75
CA SER A 351 -26.58 8.20 3.26
C SER A 351 -25.33 9.07 3.47
N PRO A 352 -25.46 10.39 3.73
CA PRO A 352 -24.32 11.24 4.09
C PRO A 352 -23.53 10.75 5.32
N LYS A 353 -24.15 9.89 6.16
CA LYS A 353 -23.56 9.35 7.37
C LYS A 353 -23.14 7.89 7.27
N THR A 354 -23.61 7.15 6.26
CA THR A 354 -23.41 5.70 6.21
C THR A 354 -22.93 5.30 4.83
N THR A 355 -21.80 4.59 4.79
CA THR A 355 -21.22 4.00 3.57
C THR A 355 -21.02 2.51 3.78
N PHE A 356 -21.45 1.71 2.83
CA PHE A 356 -21.17 0.28 2.76
C PHE A 356 -20.10 0.04 1.72
N ARG A 357 -19.16 -0.88 2.04
CA ARG A 357 -18.09 -1.31 1.16
C ARG A 357 -18.04 -2.82 1.15
N ALA A 358 -17.82 -3.39 -0.02
CA ALA A 358 -17.42 -4.79 -0.13
C ALA A 358 -16.14 -4.87 -0.95
N ARG A 359 -15.37 -5.94 -0.77
CA ARG A 359 -14.17 -6.22 -1.52
C ARG A 359 -14.01 -7.73 -1.68
N TYR A 360 -13.63 -8.14 -2.86
CA TYR A 360 -13.20 -9.50 -3.13
C TYR A 360 -11.87 -9.45 -3.86
N ASP A 361 -10.88 -10.15 -3.33
CA ASP A 361 -9.58 -10.35 -3.94
C ASP A 361 -9.39 -11.83 -4.24
N TYR A 362 -8.88 -12.12 -5.43
CA TYR A 362 -8.38 -13.43 -5.83
C TYR A 362 -6.95 -13.26 -6.30
N SER A 363 -6.02 -13.99 -5.68
CA SER A 363 -4.61 -13.98 -6.02
C SER A 363 -4.13 -15.39 -6.31
N ASP A 364 -3.49 -15.56 -7.47
CA ASP A 364 -2.75 -16.75 -7.85
C ASP A 364 -1.26 -16.49 -7.64
N ARG A 365 -0.53 -17.42 -7.00
CA ARG A 365 0.88 -17.27 -6.65
C ARG A 365 1.66 -18.47 -7.13
N ASP A 366 2.61 -18.23 -8.02
CA ASP A 366 3.56 -19.21 -8.53
C ASP A 366 4.93 -19.00 -7.90
N TYR A 367 5.40 -19.94 -7.09
CA TYR A 367 6.74 -19.92 -6.50
C TYR A 367 7.76 -20.45 -7.50
N ARG A 368 8.96 -19.86 -7.54
CA ARG A 368 9.96 -20.11 -8.58
C ARG A 368 11.38 -19.96 -8.03
N GLY A 369 12.37 -20.46 -8.82
CA GLY A 369 13.78 -20.33 -8.50
C GLY A 369 14.20 -21.22 -7.34
N ALA A 370 13.82 -22.52 -7.37
CA ALA A 370 14.34 -23.50 -6.43
C ALA A 370 15.82 -23.72 -6.67
N ILE A 371 16.63 -23.66 -5.62
CA ILE A 371 18.08 -23.98 -5.65
C ILE A 371 18.36 -25.46 -5.41
N VAL A 372 17.35 -26.19 -4.95
CA VAL A 372 17.39 -27.64 -4.77
C VAL A 372 16.42 -28.30 -5.74
N ALA A 373 16.73 -29.53 -6.17
CA ALA A 373 15.84 -30.28 -7.05
C ALA A 373 14.63 -30.76 -6.24
N ILE A 374 13.47 -30.18 -6.54
CA ILE A 374 12.17 -30.54 -5.94
C ILE A 374 11.22 -31.08 -7.01
N PRO A 375 10.36 -32.06 -6.69
CA PRO A 375 9.44 -32.66 -7.66
C PRO A 375 8.40 -31.70 -8.19
N GLU A 376 7.95 -30.77 -7.37
CA GLU A 376 6.87 -29.83 -7.68
C GLU A 376 7.10 -28.49 -6.95
N LEU A 377 6.91 -27.40 -7.66
CA LEU A 377 6.97 -26.05 -7.10
C LEU A 377 5.63 -25.71 -6.42
N ARG A 378 5.71 -24.91 -5.37
CA ARG A 378 4.54 -24.44 -4.64
C ARG A 378 3.68 -23.51 -5.49
N GLN A 379 2.36 -23.69 -5.40
CA GLN A 379 1.34 -22.83 -6.00
C GLN A 379 0.25 -22.57 -4.98
N ASP A 380 -0.07 -21.29 -4.75
CA ASP A 380 -1.09 -20.87 -3.78
C ASP A 380 -2.19 -20.07 -4.47
N LYS A 381 -3.44 -20.31 -4.07
CA LYS A 381 -4.60 -19.50 -4.43
C LYS A 381 -5.16 -18.83 -3.18
N LEU A 382 -5.10 -17.51 -3.12
CA LEU A 382 -5.67 -16.72 -2.03
C LEU A 382 -6.99 -16.10 -2.45
N GLN A 383 -7.96 -16.16 -1.54
CA GLN A 383 -9.25 -15.50 -1.68
C GLN A 383 -9.52 -14.71 -0.41
N ILE A 384 -9.81 -13.41 -0.56
CA ILE A 384 -10.18 -12.53 0.54
C ILE A 384 -11.53 -11.94 0.20
N PHE A 385 -12.50 -12.13 1.07
CA PHE A 385 -13.79 -11.47 0.99
C PHE A 385 -14.00 -10.59 2.22
N GLN A 386 -14.30 -9.32 2.02
CA GLN A 386 -14.49 -8.33 3.08
C GLN A 386 -15.78 -7.54 2.84
N VAL A 387 -16.52 -7.28 3.90
CA VAL A 387 -17.60 -6.29 3.94
C VAL A 387 -17.38 -5.34 5.08
N ALA A 388 -17.66 -4.07 4.88
CA ALA A 388 -17.50 -3.02 5.86
C ALA A 388 -18.66 -2.03 5.82
N ALA A 389 -18.97 -1.46 6.98
CA ALA A 389 -19.92 -0.38 7.16
C ALA A 389 -19.25 0.75 7.94
N ASP A 390 -19.20 1.93 7.36
CA ASP A 390 -18.71 3.15 8.00
C ASP A 390 -19.93 3.98 8.42
N TRP A 391 -19.94 4.39 9.68
CA TRP A 391 -20.96 5.26 10.22
C TRP A 391 -20.35 6.54 10.82
N LYS A 392 -20.62 7.68 10.21
CA LYS A 392 -20.28 9.01 10.75
C LYS A 392 -21.28 9.35 11.87
N ALA A 393 -21.00 8.91 13.09
CA ALA A 393 -21.85 9.15 14.25
C ALA A 393 -22.03 10.65 14.50
N THR A 394 -20.91 11.39 14.43
CA THR A 394 -20.85 12.86 14.48
C THR A 394 -19.94 13.39 13.37
N ARG A 395 -19.68 14.71 13.34
CA ARG A 395 -18.69 15.30 12.42
C ARG A 395 -17.27 14.81 12.70
N ASN A 396 -16.99 14.43 13.93
CA ASN A 396 -15.65 14.11 14.43
C ASN A 396 -15.49 12.63 14.79
N ILE A 397 -16.56 11.82 14.69
CA ILE A 397 -16.54 10.42 15.11
C ILE A 397 -16.99 9.55 13.95
N ILE A 398 -16.12 8.59 13.60
CA ILE A 398 -16.44 7.53 12.65
C ILE A 398 -16.34 6.19 13.38
N VAL A 399 -17.35 5.35 13.19
CA VAL A 399 -17.36 3.96 13.62
C VAL A 399 -17.39 3.07 12.39
N THR A 400 -16.46 2.12 12.31
CA THR A 400 -16.36 1.16 11.21
C THR A 400 -16.50 -0.25 11.73
N GLY A 401 -17.45 -1.02 11.20
CA GLY A 401 -17.56 -2.45 11.39
C GLY A 401 -17.03 -3.20 10.16
N ILE A 402 -16.23 -4.26 10.36
CA ILE A 402 -15.64 -5.05 9.26
C ILE A 402 -15.84 -6.53 9.56
N LEU A 403 -16.26 -7.29 8.55
CA LEU A 403 -16.24 -8.75 8.52
C LEU A 403 -15.36 -9.19 7.35
N GLN A 404 -14.46 -10.14 7.58
CA GLN A 404 -13.54 -10.63 6.56
C GLN A 404 -13.39 -12.15 6.65
N ARG A 405 -13.24 -12.78 5.50
CA ARG A 405 -12.88 -14.18 5.37
C ARG A 405 -11.69 -14.29 4.43
N ASP A 406 -10.65 -14.97 4.92
CA ASP A 406 -9.44 -15.29 4.18
C ASP A 406 -9.38 -16.80 3.96
N LYS A 407 -9.06 -17.22 2.74
CA LYS A 407 -8.81 -18.61 2.40
C LYS A 407 -7.57 -18.71 1.54
N ARG A 408 -6.65 -19.60 1.88
CA ARG A 408 -5.56 -20.05 1.03
C ARG A 408 -5.74 -21.53 0.72
N THR A 409 -5.57 -21.90 -0.55
CA THR A 409 -5.46 -23.26 -1.03
C THR A 409 -4.11 -23.38 -1.72
N SER A 410 -3.32 -24.39 -1.34
CA SER A 410 -1.98 -24.68 -1.86
C SER A 410 -1.94 -26.13 -2.39
N ASN A 411 -1.00 -26.41 -3.29
CA ASN A 411 -0.65 -27.80 -3.62
C ASN A 411 0.17 -28.49 -2.51
N PHE A 412 0.65 -27.72 -1.52
CA PHE A 412 1.26 -28.21 -0.27
C PHE A 412 0.25 -28.06 0.86
N GLU A 413 -0.32 -29.16 1.37
CA GLU A 413 -1.46 -29.17 2.33
C GLU A 413 -1.21 -28.36 3.58
N ASP A 414 0.04 -28.30 4.08
CA ASP A 414 0.40 -27.54 5.27
C ASP A 414 0.22 -26.01 5.10
N PHE A 415 0.17 -25.52 3.86
CA PHE A 415 -0.03 -24.11 3.55
C PHE A 415 -1.48 -23.71 3.38
N ASP A 416 -2.40 -24.68 3.41
CA ASP A 416 -3.84 -24.39 3.36
C ASP A 416 -4.32 -23.74 4.67
N TYR A 417 -5.16 -22.71 4.57
CA TYR A 417 -5.84 -22.19 5.75
C TYR A 417 -7.19 -21.53 5.43
N ASN A 418 -8.02 -21.44 6.46
CA ASN A 418 -9.20 -20.58 6.48
C ASN A 418 -9.15 -19.73 7.77
N ALA A 419 -9.48 -18.44 7.64
CA ALA A 419 -9.61 -17.53 8.76
C ALA A 419 -10.82 -16.62 8.56
N ASN A 420 -11.58 -16.40 9.64
CA ASN A 420 -12.64 -15.40 9.68
C ASN A 420 -12.28 -14.36 10.73
N SER A 421 -12.46 -13.10 10.40
CA SER A 421 -12.25 -12.02 11.35
C SER A 421 -13.44 -11.06 11.38
N ALA A 422 -13.67 -10.48 12.54
CA ALA A 422 -14.67 -9.45 12.76
C ALA A 422 -14.04 -8.34 13.59
N SER A 423 -14.25 -7.08 13.19
CA SER A 423 -13.73 -5.95 13.95
C SER A 423 -14.69 -4.78 14.02
N ILE A 424 -14.58 -4.02 15.10
CA ILE A 424 -15.20 -2.71 15.28
C ILE A 424 -14.10 -1.74 15.65
N ASN A 425 -14.06 -0.63 14.91
CA ASN A 425 -13.12 0.48 15.10
C ASN A 425 -13.91 1.76 15.34
N ALA A 426 -13.49 2.59 16.28
CA ALA A 426 -13.99 3.93 16.49
C ALA A 426 -12.83 4.92 16.45
N GLN A 427 -12.96 5.98 15.67
CA GLN A 427 -11.97 7.04 15.52
C GLN A 427 -12.59 8.41 15.80
N PHE A 428 -11.86 9.22 16.55
CA PHE A 428 -12.17 10.60 16.90
C PHE A 428 -11.12 11.50 16.25
N LEU A 429 -11.60 12.54 15.58
CA LEU A 429 -10.77 13.59 15.00
C LEU A 429 -11.19 14.94 15.57
N PHE A 430 -10.26 15.74 16.11
CA PHE A 430 -10.55 17.06 16.72
C PHE A 430 -9.34 18.00 16.63
#